data_2c41c544aba8af9e4eb1f18e8cf3a882
#
_entry.id   2c41c544aba8af9e4eb1f18e8cf3a882
#
_cell.length_a   1.000
_cell.length_b   1.000
_cell.length_c   1.000
_cell.angle_alpha   90.00
_cell.angle_beta   90.00
_cell.angle_gamma   90.00
#
_symmetry.space_group_name_H-M   'P 1'
#
loop_
_entity.id
_entity.type
_entity.pdbx_description
1 polymer ?
#
loop_
_entity_poly.entity_id
_entity_poly.type
_entity_poly.pdbx_seq_one_letter_code
_entity_poly.pdbx_strand_id
1 'polypeptide(L)'
;MDKNEVLKRFGLLDKSGFSIGSMRIFDLGNDLINEIIQAENQKIEILGQYISSENQALYGKIRNKFLTFDDFITSQTAINDKNNKLYKRDLEGYFEYMQDEKPELANFFLDWFSPYFSDKVRACHSYITGASSSGKSELMKAIIIEHIIKNNCSIVLIEPHGDLARQIYKSKVFLDDIQADRLIIIEPNFDHHLTPIINIFDQFSIKTEFDLDKISQEYTKTFATIFEDLGEAPTGRMTTILGHCITVILRKQDGNIRDLLRFMTEYNTDLIELGTKDNNQTTADFFKNEFQNETYKHTKNGIYDRLQGLLKNQIFAGITTGKSTIKVANSINQNKVLIFNLSRGGIGTEVSQAFGRLIISIVQITGLQRDGIKPENRPTTHLFIDEFQNYISDTIKEILEELRKYKVFITLANQYIGQDLNTNEVKSILGNTKIKIIGQSSYGNSTNMAREMQIKPEQITDLNRGEFYIQYPNTKTGKQQTIKIKGTTKYLDDTFCMTNTAYNQLKNAQIERFYTERVKHTDNTTKPPQNEQKAPRKDNFSKSKPKHQEKSPILDLDV
;
A
#
# COMPACT_ATOMS: atom_id res chain seq x y z
N MET A 1 -20.41 -23.49 25.65
CA MET A 1 -20.27 -23.06 24.23
C MET A 1 -19.04 -23.75 23.65
N ASP A 2 -19.17 -24.35 22.48
CA ASP A 2 -18.05 -25.02 21.78
C ASP A 2 -17.17 -23.97 21.08
N LYS A 3 -15.87 -24.24 20.96
CA LYS A 3 -14.88 -23.39 20.26
C LYS A 3 -15.33 -23.04 18.84
N ASN A 4 -15.86 -24.01 18.09
CA ASN A 4 -16.35 -23.79 16.73
C ASN A 4 -17.59 -22.88 16.70
N GLU A 5 -18.45 -22.96 17.71
CA GLU A 5 -19.62 -22.09 17.85
C GLU A 5 -19.19 -20.64 18.07
N VAL A 6 -18.21 -20.43 18.96
CA VAL A 6 -17.60 -19.11 19.17
C VAL A 6 -17.01 -18.56 17.89
N LEU A 7 -16.14 -19.31 17.21
CA LEU A 7 -15.51 -18.88 15.96
C LEU A 7 -16.52 -18.57 14.86
N LYS A 8 -17.59 -19.37 14.77
CA LYS A 8 -18.70 -19.15 13.84
C LYS A 8 -19.42 -17.83 14.10
N ARG A 9 -19.66 -17.49 15.38
CA ARG A 9 -20.28 -16.22 15.78
C ARG A 9 -19.46 -15.02 15.34
N PHE A 10 -18.13 -15.10 15.44
CA PHE A 10 -17.21 -14.05 15.02
C PHE A 10 -16.88 -14.07 13.52
N GLY A 11 -17.41 -15.04 12.76
CA GLY A 11 -17.15 -15.17 11.31
C GLY A 11 -15.71 -15.60 10.99
N LEU A 12 -15.05 -16.31 11.90
CA LEU A 12 -13.65 -16.72 11.84
C LEU A 12 -13.43 -18.21 11.57
N LEU A 13 -14.47 -18.94 11.18
CA LEU A 13 -14.41 -20.40 10.96
C LEU A 13 -14.31 -20.79 9.49
N ASP A 14 -14.32 -19.85 8.57
CA ASP A 14 -14.31 -20.15 7.14
C ASP A 14 -12.90 -20.56 6.68
N LYS A 15 -12.60 -21.86 6.73
CA LYS A 15 -11.32 -22.44 6.28
C LYS A 15 -11.04 -22.24 4.79
N SER A 16 -12.03 -21.85 3.96
CA SER A 16 -11.80 -21.42 2.58
C SER A 16 -11.13 -20.06 2.50
N GLY A 17 -11.21 -19.26 3.56
CA GLY A 17 -10.57 -17.98 3.71
C GLY A 17 -9.05 -18.08 3.92
N PHE A 18 -8.45 -17.09 4.54
CA PHE A 18 -7.03 -17.05 4.85
C PHE A 18 -6.79 -16.75 6.34
N SER A 19 -5.65 -17.21 6.86
CA SER A 19 -5.21 -16.91 8.22
C SER A 19 -3.84 -16.26 8.20
N ILE A 20 -3.70 -15.15 8.93
CA ILE A 20 -2.49 -14.34 9.01
C ILE A 20 -1.86 -14.33 10.40
N GLY A 21 -2.40 -15.15 11.31
CA GLY A 21 -1.90 -15.22 12.67
C GLY A 21 -2.67 -16.20 13.51
N SER A 22 -2.41 -16.14 14.80
CA SER A 22 -3.09 -16.93 15.83
C SER A 22 -3.67 -16.01 16.90
N MET A 23 -4.70 -16.48 17.59
CA MET A 23 -5.33 -15.81 18.71
C MET A 23 -5.86 -16.82 19.72
N ARG A 24 -6.22 -16.36 20.89
CA ARG A 24 -6.91 -17.15 21.92
C ARG A 24 -8.38 -16.74 21.95
N ILE A 25 -9.25 -17.60 22.47
CA ILE A 25 -10.66 -17.23 22.67
C ILE A 25 -10.79 -15.99 23.56
N PHE A 26 -9.90 -15.88 24.54
CA PHE A 26 -9.78 -14.72 25.39
C PHE A 26 -9.59 -13.39 24.61
N ASP A 27 -8.84 -13.40 23.53
CA ASP A 27 -8.55 -12.20 22.71
C ASP A 27 -9.79 -11.68 21.93
N LEU A 28 -10.95 -12.39 22.03
CA LEU A 28 -12.24 -11.96 21.48
C LEU A 28 -13.00 -10.95 22.34
N GLY A 29 -12.53 -10.72 23.57
CA GLY A 29 -13.04 -9.66 24.45
C GLY A 29 -13.71 -10.13 25.74
N ASN A 30 -13.75 -9.25 26.71
CA ASN A 30 -14.22 -9.53 28.07
C ASN A 30 -15.71 -9.90 28.12
N ASP A 31 -16.54 -9.27 27.28
CA ASP A 31 -17.98 -9.56 27.22
C ASP A 31 -18.25 -11.03 26.89
N LEU A 32 -17.46 -11.62 26.00
CA LEU A 32 -17.58 -13.04 25.67
C LEU A 32 -17.16 -13.93 26.84
N ILE A 33 -16.12 -13.57 27.57
CA ILE A 33 -15.68 -14.27 28.77
C ILE A 33 -16.80 -14.28 29.78
N ASN A 34 -17.34 -13.11 30.09
CA ASN A 34 -18.44 -12.95 31.04
C ASN A 34 -19.68 -13.77 30.65
N GLU A 35 -20.05 -13.77 29.34
CA GLU A 35 -21.17 -14.54 28.81
C GLU A 35 -20.94 -16.05 28.98
N ILE A 36 -19.75 -16.55 28.69
CA ILE A 36 -19.43 -17.98 28.86
C ILE A 36 -19.46 -18.39 30.34
N ILE A 37 -18.89 -17.57 31.22
CA ILE A 37 -18.90 -17.82 32.67
C ILE A 37 -20.33 -17.83 33.21
N GLN A 38 -21.16 -16.87 32.80
CA GLN A 38 -22.57 -16.83 33.21
C GLN A 38 -23.34 -18.08 32.74
N ALA A 39 -23.09 -18.52 31.47
CA ALA A 39 -23.72 -19.74 30.95
C ALA A 39 -23.29 -21.00 31.75
N GLU A 40 -22.01 -21.11 32.12
CA GLU A 40 -21.53 -22.20 32.97
C GLU A 40 -22.13 -22.13 34.39
N ASN A 41 -22.25 -20.94 34.98
CA ASN A 41 -22.91 -20.76 36.28
C ASN A 41 -24.40 -21.17 36.26
N GLN A 42 -25.12 -20.87 35.15
CA GLN A 42 -26.51 -21.33 34.97
C GLN A 42 -26.62 -22.86 34.90
N LYS A 43 -25.68 -23.53 34.23
CA LYS A 43 -25.66 -25.01 34.23
C LYS A 43 -25.45 -25.59 35.61
N ILE A 44 -24.61 -24.98 36.43
CA ILE A 44 -24.39 -25.38 37.83
C ILE A 44 -25.67 -25.23 38.64
N GLU A 45 -26.42 -24.14 38.45
CA GLU A 45 -27.72 -23.93 39.14
C GLU A 45 -28.76 -24.99 38.75
N ILE A 46 -28.89 -25.27 37.45
CA ILE A 46 -29.83 -26.28 36.95
C ILE A 46 -29.48 -27.67 37.50
N LEU A 47 -28.21 -28.07 37.43
CA LEU A 47 -27.76 -29.35 37.97
C LEU A 47 -28.07 -29.45 39.49
N GLY A 48 -27.92 -28.32 40.20
CA GLY A 48 -28.22 -28.27 41.65
C GLY A 48 -29.67 -28.57 42.01
N GLN A 49 -30.60 -28.29 41.11
CA GLN A 49 -32.02 -28.56 41.32
C GLN A 49 -32.36 -30.05 41.19
N TYR A 50 -31.50 -30.84 40.52
CA TYR A 50 -31.72 -32.26 40.27
C TYR A 50 -30.93 -33.22 41.20
N ILE A 51 -30.07 -32.67 42.08
CA ILE A 51 -29.25 -33.52 42.95
C ILE A 51 -30.04 -33.84 44.23
N SER A 52 -30.19 -35.13 44.54
CA SER A 52 -30.86 -35.61 45.73
C SER A 52 -30.11 -35.21 47.01
N SER A 53 -30.84 -35.15 48.15
CA SER A 53 -30.31 -34.76 49.45
C SER A 53 -29.10 -35.58 49.93
N GLU A 54 -28.94 -36.82 49.45
CA GLU A 54 -27.80 -37.70 49.76
C GLU A 54 -26.49 -37.27 49.12
N ASN A 55 -26.55 -36.53 48.02
CA ASN A 55 -25.39 -36.02 47.29
C ASN A 55 -25.08 -34.55 47.58
N GLN A 56 -25.70 -33.90 48.55
CA GLN A 56 -25.52 -32.49 48.89
C GLN A 56 -24.07 -32.15 49.29
N ALA A 57 -23.31 -33.08 49.87
CA ALA A 57 -21.91 -32.87 50.21
C ALA A 57 -21.00 -32.82 48.98
N LEU A 58 -21.32 -33.59 47.90
CA LEU A 58 -20.65 -33.53 46.61
C LEU A 58 -21.06 -32.27 45.85
N TYR A 59 -22.32 -31.89 45.95
CA TYR A 59 -22.87 -30.64 45.40
C TYR A 59 -22.29 -29.39 46.04
N GLY A 60 -22.04 -29.41 47.35
CA GLY A 60 -21.38 -28.32 48.04
C GLY A 60 -19.97 -27.97 47.50
N LYS A 61 -19.28 -28.99 46.94
CA LYS A 61 -17.99 -28.78 46.22
C LYS A 61 -18.17 -28.22 44.81
N ILE A 62 -19.33 -28.44 44.18
CA ILE A 62 -19.64 -27.99 42.79
C ILE A 62 -20.33 -26.61 42.83
N ARG A 63 -20.83 -26.19 43.98
CA ARG A 63 -21.75 -25.05 44.17
C ARG A 63 -21.12 -23.65 44.07
N ASN A 64 -19.80 -23.52 43.99
CA ASN A 64 -19.18 -22.21 43.88
C ASN A 64 -19.36 -21.70 42.46
N LYS A 65 -20.21 -20.67 42.31
CA LYS A 65 -20.30 -19.87 41.09
C LYS A 65 -18.97 -19.22 40.83
N PHE A 66 -18.52 -19.28 39.56
CA PHE A 66 -17.31 -18.58 39.15
C PHE A 66 -17.60 -17.08 39.03
N LEU A 67 -16.65 -16.26 39.46
CA LEU A 67 -16.75 -14.82 39.23
C LEU A 67 -16.58 -14.55 37.74
N THR A 68 -17.41 -13.66 37.20
CA THR A 68 -17.17 -13.09 35.90
C THR A 68 -15.90 -12.25 35.94
N PHE A 69 -15.32 -11.92 34.78
CA PHE A 69 -14.15 -11.05 34.75
C PHE A 69 -14.45 -9.69 35.42
N ASP A 70 -15.61 -9.10 35.10
CA ASP A 70 -16.00 -7.81 35.66
C ASP A 70 -16.23 -7.89 37.17
N ASP A 71 -16.88 -8.95 37.67
CA ASP A 71 -17.08 -9.16 39.12
C ASP A 71 -15.74 -9.36 39.84
N PHE A 72 -14.78 -10.07 39.20
CA PHE A 72 -13.45 -10.29 39.75
C PHE A 72 -12.67 -8.97 39.89
N ILE A 73 -12.66 -8.14 38.85
CA ILE A 73 -11.94 -6.86 38.84
C ILE A 73 -12.57 -5.84 39.81
N THR A 74 -13.91 -5.80 39.92
CA THR A 74 -14.64 -4.82 40.74
C THR A 74 -14.87 -5.26 42.17
N SER A 75 -14.59 -6.52 42.52
CA SER A 75 -14.80 -7.05 43.87
C SER A 75 -14.08 -6.20 44.94
N GLN A 76 -14.78 -5.83 46.00
CA GLN A 76 -14.23 -5.09 47.14
C GLN A 76 -13.57 -6.02 48.18
N THR A 77 -13.88 -7.31 48.15
CA THR A 77 -13.32 -8.31 49.09
C THR A 77 -12.11 -8.99 48.48
N ALA A 78 -11.13 -9.37 49.30
CA ALA A 78 -10.00 -10.17 48.85
C ALA A 78 -10.50 -11.52 48.31
N ILE A 79 -10.04 -11.88 47.11
CA ILE A 79 -10.36 -13.15 46.47
C ILE A 79 -9.18 -14.08 46.73
N ASN A 80 -9.40 -15.08 47.58
CA ASN A 80 -8.40 -16.07 47.94
C ASN A 80 -8.83 -17.44 47.46
N ASP A 81 -7.86 -18.26 47.06
CA ASP A 81 -8.09 -19.68 46.83
C ASP A 81 -8.25 -20.46 48.17
N LYS A 82 -8.42 -21.78 48.04
CA LYS A 82 -8.50 -22.70 49.19
C LYS A 82 -7.24 -22.72 50.05
N ASN A 83 -6.11 -22.20 49.54
CA ASN A 83 -4.80 -22.13 50.19
C ASN A 83 -4.46 -20.70 50.64
N ASN A 84 -5.44 -19.77 50.69
CA ASN A 84 -5.26 -18.35 50.98
C ASN A 84 -4.32 -17.59 50.02
N LYS A 85 -4.15 -18.07 48.79
CA LYS A 85 -3.44 -17.34 47.72
C LYS A 85 -4.28 -16.12 47.30
N LEU A 86 -3.69 -14.94 47.38
CA LEU A 86 -4.29 -13.69 46.92
C LEU A 86 -4.02 -13.48 45.43
N TYR A 87 -5.08 -13.30 44.67
CA TYR A 87 -4.96 -12.98 43.23
C TYR A 87 -4.89 -11.48 43.00
N LYS A 88 -4.04 -11.06 42.06
CA LYS A 88 -4.03 -9.68 41.58
C LYS A 88 -5.35 -9.35 40.90
N ARG A 89 -5.81 -8.08 40.98
CA ARG A 89 -7.04 -7.63 40.33
C ARG A 89 -6.77 -7.09 38.95
N ASP A 90 -6.20 -7.93 38.18
CA ASP A 90 -5.92 -7.70 36.75
C ASP A 90 -6.23 -8.98 35.98
N LEU A 91 -5.96 -8.94 34.72
CA LEU A 91 -6.20 -10.02 33.80
C LEU A 91 -5.40 -11.28 34.14
N GLU A 92 -4.12 -11.10 34.50
CA GLU A 92 -3.23 -12.19 34.87
C GLU A 92 -3.75 -12.92 36.11
N GLY A 93 -4.11 -12.16 37.14
CA GLY A 93 -4.69 -12.72 38.37
C GLY A 93 -6.05 -13.38 38.16
N TYR A 94 -6.87 -12.89 37.19
CA TYR A 94 -8.10 -13.58 36.83
C TYR A 94 -7.84 -14.95 36.19
N PHE A 95 -6.86 -15.08 35.33
CA PHE A 95 -6.50 -16.38 34.76
C PHE A 95 -5.86 -17.32 35.77
N GLU A 96 -5.06 -16.81 36.69
CA GLU A 96 -4.57 -17.62 37.82
C GLU A 96 -5.76 -18.15 38.66
N TYR A 97 -6.73 -17.30 39.00
CA TYR A 97 -7.96 -17.70 39.67
C TYR A 97 -8.73 -18.77 38.90
N MET A 98 -8.93 -18.56 37.58
CA MET A 98 -9.62 -19.52 36.74
C MET A 98 -8.85 -20.84 36.61
N GLN A 99 -7.52 -20.79 36.53
CA GLN A 99 -6.66 -21.97 36.45
C GLN A 99 -6.75 -22.83 37.73
N ASP A 100 -6.87 -22.17 38.89
CA ASP A 100 -6.97 -22.84 40.18
C ASP A 100 -8.39 -23.39 40.45
N GLU A 101 -9.44 -22.66 40.02
CA GLU A 101 -10.85 -23.06 40.27
C GLU A 101 -11.43 -23.97 39.18
N LYS A 102 -11.11 -23.76 37.90
CA LYS A 102 -11.60 -24.56 36.77
C LYS A 102 -10.59 -24.60 35.59
N PRO A 103 -9.56 -25.44 35.71
CA PRO A 103 -8.48 -25.50 34.69
C PRO A 103 -8.96 -25.75 33.27
N GLU A 104 -10.02 -26.54 33.10
CA GLU A 104 -10.58 -26.85 31.76
C GLU A 104 -11.10 -25.59 31.06
N LEU A 105 -11.75 -24.69 31.80
CA LEU A 105 -12.30 -23.46 31.29
C LEU A 105 -11.19 -22.42 31.05
N ALA A 106 -10.21 -22.35 31.94
CA ALA A 106 -9.02 -21.52 31.76
C ALA A 106 -8.26 -21.95 30.46
N ASN A 107 -8.04 -23.25 30.30
CA ASN A 107 -7.40 -23.78 29.08
C ASN A 107 -8.22 -23.47 27.83
N PHE A 108 -9.55 -23.58 27.88
CA PHE A 108 -10.42 -23.20 26.76
C PHE A 108 -10.23 -21.73 26.33
N PHE A 109 -10.10 -20.80 27.27
CA PHE A 109 -9.84 -19.40 26.97
C PHE A 109 -8.42 -19.13 26.44
N LEU A 110 -7.43 -19.87 26.92
CA LEU A 110 -6.02 -19.67 26.61
C LEU A 110 -5.53 -20.45 25.39
N ASP A 111 -6.30 -21.41 24.91
CA ASP A 111 -5.97 -22.21 23.71
C ASP A 111 -5.78 -21.33 22.48
N TRP A 112 -4.63 -21.54 21.79
CA TRP A 112 -4.32 -20.88 20.55
C TRP A 112 -5.05 -21.50 19.38
N PHE A 113 -5.52 -20.69 18.46
CA PHE A 113 -6.08 -21.11 17.18
C PHE A 113 -5.79 -20.08 16.08
N SER A 114 -5.93 -20.51 14.82
CA SER A 114 -5.79 -19.63 13.67
C SER A 114 -7.16 -19.14 13.22
N PRO A 115 -7.45 -17.83 13.30
CA PRO A 115 -8.67 -17.26 12.75
C PRO A 115 -8.61 -17.29 11.22
N TYR A 116 -9.70 -17.67 10.55
CA TYR A 116 -9.80 -17.65 9.10
C TYR A 116 -10.78 -16.57 8.65
N PHE A 117 -10.25 -15.60 7.91
CA PHE A 117 -11.01 -14.51 7.31
C PHE A 117 -11.58 -14.94 5.96
N SER A 118 -12.88 -14.76 5.76
CA SER A 118 -13.56 -15.16 4.52
C SER A 118 -13.10 -14.31 3.31
N ASP A 119 -13.34 -14.81 2.10
CA ASP A 119 -13.07 -14.06 0.86
C ASP A 119 -13.83 -12.72 0.79
N LYS A 120 -15.00 -12.62 1.44
CA LYS A 120 -15.73 -11.35 1.55
C LYS A 120 -14.99 -10.31 2.39
N VAL A 121 -14.26 -10.74 3.41
CA VAL A 121 -13.38 -9.85 4.19
C VAL A 121 -12.18 -9.44 3.36
N ARG A 122 -11.54 -10.39 2.66
CA ARG A 122 -10.43 -10.10 1.74
C ARG A 122 -10.79 -9.08 0.66
N ALA A 123 -12.05 -9.07 0.20
CA ALA A 123 -12.58 -8.15 -0.80
C ALA A 123 -12.93 -6.76 -0.19
N CYS A 124 -12.03 -6.21 0.62
CA CYS A 124 -12.14 -4.89 1.22
C CYS A 124 -10.82 -4.12 1.13
N HIS A 125 -10.91 -2.79 1.06
CA HIS A 125 -9.73 -1.96 1.26
C HIS A 125 -9.25 -2.06 2.70
N SER A 126 -7.93 -2.04 2.87
CA SER A 126 -7.27 -2.25 4.15
C SER A 126 -6.29 -1.13 4.47
N TYR A 127 -6.16 -0.80 5.74
CA TYR A 127 -5.16 0.11 6.26
C TYR A 127 -4.36 -0.55 7.37
N ILE A 128 -3.04 -0.52 7.27
CA ILE A 128 -2.10 -1.14 8.22
C ILE A 128 -1.18 -0.06 8.78
N THR A 129 -1.10 0.07 10.09
CA THR A 129 -0.19 1.02 10.75
C THR A 129 0.51 0.41 11.96
N GLY A 130 1.62 0.99 12.37
CA GLY A 130 2.39 0.57 13.52
C GLY A 130 3.84 1.03 13.44
N ALA A 131 4.48 1.20 14.59
CA ALA A 131 5.88 1.62 14.68
C ALA A 131 6.80 0.68 13.88
N SER A 132 7.99 1.18 13.50
CA SER A 132 8.96 0.43 12.66
C SER A 132 9.31 -0.96 13.22
N SER A 133 9.28 -1.16 14.54
CA SER A 133 9.56 -2.44 15.20
C SER A 133 8.34 -3.31 15.47
N SER A 134 7.13 -2.88 15.12
CA SER A 134 5.88 -3.59 15.47
C SER A 134 5.69 -4.95 14.77
N GLY A 135 6.44 -5.22 13.69
CA GLY A 135 6.24 -6.41 12.85
C GLY A 135 5.31 -6.19 11.66
N LYS A 136 4.97 -4.95 11.34
CA LYS A 136 4.08 -4.57 10.21
C LYS A 136 4.48 -5.23 8.89
N SER A 137 5.77 -5.18 8.50
CA SER A 137 6.25 -5.75 7.24
C SER A 137 6.13 -7.28 7.21
N GLU A 138 6.37 -7.96 8.33
CA GLU A 138 6.16 -9.41 8.45
C GLU A 138 4.68 -9.79 8.31
N LEU A 139 3.78 -9.03 8.91
CA LEU A 139 2.34 -9.23 8.74
C LEU A 139 1.92 -8.99 7.29
N MET A 140 2.39 -7.92 6.66
CA MET A 140 2.08 -7.61 5.27
C MET A 140 2.63 -8.68 4.32
N LYS A 141 3.86 -9.20 4.58
CA LYS A 141 4.42 -10.35 3.87
C LYS A 141 3.51 -11.57 3.98
N ALA A 142 3.04 -11.89 5.18
CA ALA A 142 2.13 -13.01 5.39
C ALA A 142 0.82 -12.85 4.62
N ILE A 143 0.22 -11.67 4.64
CA ILE A 143 -1.01 -11.37 3.89
C ILE A 143 -0.78 -11.57 2.38
N ILE A 144 0.31 -11.03 1.84
CA ILE A 144 0.64 -11.13 0.41
C ILE A 144 0.88 -12.59 0.01
N ILE A 145 1.65 -13.36 0.79
CA ILE A 145 1.94 -14.76 0.51
C ILE A 145 0.67 -15.61 0.55
N GLU A 146 -0.22 -15.40 1.51
CA GLU A 146 -1.51 -16.10 1.56
C GLU A 146 -2.38 -15.79 0.31
N HIS A 147 -2.34 -14.55 -0.20
CA HIS A 147 -3.01 -14.20 -1.46
C HIS A 147 -2.37 -14.89 -2.67
N ILE A 148 -1.03 -15.01 -2.70
CA ILE A 148 -0.30 -15.73 -3.75
C ILE A 148 -0.71 -17.21 -3.75
N ILE A 149 -0.70 -17.86 -2.58
CA ILE A 149 -1.05 -19.29 -2.42
C ILE A 149 -2.49 -19.57 -2.85
N LYS A 150 -3.43 -18.67 -2.54
CA LYS A 150 -4.84 -18.80 -2.96
C LYS A 150 -5.03 -18.78 -4.48
N ASN A 151 -4.11 -18.20 -5.21
CA ASN A 151 -4.05 -18.19 -6.68
C ASN A 151 -5.35 -17.74 -7.40
N ASN A 152 -6.12 -16.84 -6.79
CA ASN A 152 -7.40 -16.37 -7.33
C ASN A 152 -7.46 -14.85 -7.57
N CYS A 153 -6.33 -14.18 -7.53
CA CYS A 153 -6.21 -12.73 -7.72
C CYS A 153 -4.84 -12.34 -8.26
N SER A 154 -4.76 -11.24 -8.98
CA SER A 154 -3.51 -10.57 -9.25
C SER A 154 -3.06 -9.78 -8.04
N ILE A 155 -1.75 -9.62 -7.91
CA ILE A 155 -1.12 -8.88 -6.84
C ILE A 155 -0.19 -7.84 -7.45
N VAL A 156 -0.27 -6.61 -6.95
CA VAL A 156 0.67 -5.54 -7.25
C VAL A 156 1.23 -5.04 -5.93
N LEU A 157 2.53 -5.16 -5.74
CA LEU A 157 3.23 -4.60 -4.59
C LEU A 157 4.10 -3.43 -5.04
N ILE A 158 3.96 -2.28 -4.38
CA ILE A 158 4.82 -1.11 -4.54
C ILE A 158 5.55 -0.88 -3.22
N GLU A 159 6.89 -0.96 -3.24
CA GLU A 159 7.70 -0.95 -2.02
C GLU A 159 8.95 -0.07 -2.22
N PRO A 160 9.08 1.03 -1.42
CA PRO A 160 10.14 2.02 -1.61
C PRO A 160 11.44 1.73 -0.86
N HIS A 161 11.51 0.69 -0.02
CA HIS A 161 12.71 0.32 0.75
C HIS A 161 13.48 -0.86 0.15
N GLY A 162 12.77 -1.78 -0.48
CA GLY A 162 13.30 -2.95 -1.16
C GLY A 162 13.33 -4.23 -0.33
N ASP A 163 13.23 -4.15 0.99
CA ASP A 163 13.39 -5.31 1.87
C ASP A 163 12.19 -6.26 1.82
N LEU A 164 10.98 -5.72 1.95
CA LEU A 164 9.75 -6.52 1.86
C LEU A 164 9.61 -7.17 0.47
N ALA A 165 9.89 -6.41 -0.59
CA ALA A 165 9.87 -6.94 -1.95
C ALA A 165 10.82 -8.12 -2.11
N ARG A 166 12.08 -7.99 -1.64
CA ARG A 166 13.10 -9.06 -1.68
C ARG A 166 12.67 -10.29 -0.89
N GLN A 167 12.14 -10.12 0.30
CA GLN A 167 11.64 -11.22 1.13
C GLN A 167 10.51 -11.99 0.44
N ILE A 168 9.61 -11.29 -0.26
CA ILE A 168 8.49 -11.93 -0.96
C ILE A 168 8.99 -12.71 -2.17
N TYR A 169 9.76 -12.10 -3.09
CA TYR A 169 10.17 -12.82 -4.30
C TYR A 169 11.25 -13.89 -4.06
N LYS A 170 11.96 -13.86 -2.90
CA LYS A 170 12.84 -14.94 -2.44
C LYS A 170 12.12 -16.04 -1.68
N SER A 171 10.82 -15.95 -1.47
CA SER A 171 10.07 -16.95 -0.71
C SER A 171 9.94 -18.27 -1.47
N LYS A 172 9.91 -19.38 -0.73
CA LYS A 172 9.73 -20.73 -1.29
C LYS A 172 8.43 -20.92 -2.06
N VAL A 173 7.45 -20.01 -1.93
CA VAL A 173 6.21 -20.10 -2.69
C VAL A 173 6.45 -20.11 -4.20
N PHE A 174 7.51 -19.47 -4.66
CA PHE A 174 7.88 -19.41 -6.08
C PHE A 174 8.81 -20.56 -6.54
N LEU A 175 8.99 -21.59 -5.73
CA LEU A 175 9.53 -22.88 -6.17
C LEU A 175 8.46 -23.75 -6.85
N ASP A 176 7.18 -23.42 -6.68
CA ASP A 176 6.08 -23.99 -7.41
C ASP A 176 6.00 -23.36 -8.80
N ASP A 177 5.94 -24.19 -9.84
CA ASP A 177 5.99 -23.73 -11.25
C ASP A 177 4.82 -22.78 -11.60
N ILE A 178 3.64 -23.01 -11.05
CA ILE A 178 2.46 -22.16 -11.28
C ILE A 178 2.70 -20.79 -10.69
N GLN A 179 3.24 -20.72 -9.47
CA GLN A 179 3.51 -19.45 -8.82
C GLN A 179 4.71 -18.73 -9.46
N ALA A 180 5.73 -19.46 -9.89
CA ALA A 180 6.87 -18.92 -10.61
C ALA A 180 6.47 -18.28 -11.95
N ASP A 181 5.57 -18.91 -12.71
CA ASP A 181 5.04 -18.33 -13.96
C ASP A 181 4.21 -17.05 -13.74
N ARG A 182 3.58 -16.93 -12.59
CA ARG A 182 2.82 -15.73 -12.23
C ARG A 182 3.70 -14.55 -11.84
N LEU A 183 4.91 -14.79 -11.38
CA LEU A 183 5.80 -13.75 -10.83
C LEU A 183 6.41 -12.90 -11.92
N ILE A 184 6.34 -11.59 -11.71
CA ILE A 184 7.04 -10.55 -12.50
C ILE A 184 7.75 -9.64 -11.50
N ILE A 185 9.09 -9.65 -11.51
CA ILE A 185 9.90 -8.80 -10.66
C ILE A 185 10.30 -7.55 -11.45
N ILE A 186 9.98 -6.40 -10.92
CA ILE A 186 10.39 -5.11 -11.45
C ILE A 186 11.35 -4.47 -10.45
N GLU A 187 12.63 -4.70 -10.64
CA GLU A 187 13.71 -4.10 -9.86
C GLU A 187 14.71 -3.45 -10.83
N PRO A 188 14.71 -2.11 -10.90
CA PRO A 188 15.51 -1.37 -11.89
C PRO A 188 17.02 -1.63 -11.83
N ASN A 189 17.52 -2.02 -10.66
CA ASN A 189 18.94 -2.32 -10.41
C ASN A 189 19.22 -3.83 -10.36
N PHE A 190 18.32 -4.66 -10.84
CA PHE A 190 18.47 -6.11 -10.87
C PHE A 190 19.65 -6.55 -11.73
N ASP A 191 19.93 -5.77 -12.78
CA ASP A 191 21.09 -5.90 -13.64
C ASP A 191 21.61 -4.49 -14.04
N HIS A 192 22.93 -4.36 -14.27
CA HIS A 192 23.54 -3.07 -14.61
C HIS A 192 23.34 -2.70 -16.09
N HIS A 193 23.18 -3.69 -16.98
CA HIS A 193 23.09 -3.51 -18.43
C HIS A 193 21.66 -3.68 -18.95
N LEU A 194 20.82 -4.40 -18.22
CA LEU A 194 19.48 -4.74 -18.61
C LEU A 194 18.45 -3.98 -17.79
N THR A 195 17.27 -3.74 -18.34
CA THR A 195 16.18 -3.05 -17.70
C THR A 195 14.84 -3.58 -18.19
N PRO A 196 13.80 -3.69 -17.34
CA PRO A 196 12.45 -3.90 -17.83
C PRO A 196 11.94 -2.59 -18.42
N ILE A 197 11.13 -2.64 -19.46
CA ILE A 197 10.49 -1.45 -20.04
C ILE A 197 9.00 -1.48 -19.73
N ILE A 198 8.52 -0.40 -19.13
CA ILE A 198 7.12 -0.13 -18.84
C ILE A 198 6.80 1.27 -19.38
N ASN A 199 6.55 1.34 -20.68
CA ASN A 199 6.10 2.55 -21.32
C ASN A 199 4.61 2.75 -20.99
N ILE A 200 4.27 3.86 -20.35
CA ILE A 200 2.89 4.13 -19.91
C ILE A 200 1.94 4.34 -21.10
N PHE A 201 2.45 4.83 -22.25
CA PHE A 201 1.64 5.16 -23.43
C PHE A 201 1.27 3.93 -24.27
N ASP A 202 1.86 2.77 -24.01
CA ASP A 202 1.54 1.54 -24.72
C ASP A 202 0.89 0.46 -23.84
N GLN A 203 0.47 0.80 -22.60
CA GLN A 203 -0.14 -0.16 -21.67
C GLN A 203 -1.53 -0.62 -22.09
N PHE A 204 -2.27 0.21 -22.82
CA PHE A 204 -3.68 -0.02 -23.13
C PHE A 204 -3.91 -0.12 -24.63
N SER A 205 -4.85 -0.99 -25.04
CA SER A 205 -5.44 -0.97 -26.38
C SER A 205 -6.59 0.04 -26.41
N ILE A 206 -6.39 1.14 -27.13
CA ILE A 206 -7.40 2.18 -27.30
C ILE A 206 -8.32 1.74 -28.42
N LYS A 207 -9.60 1.48 -28.10
CA LYS A 207 -10.60 1.02 -29.07
C LYS A 207 -11.57 2.11 -29.46
N THR A 208 -11.81 3.04 -28.56
CA THR A 208 -12.78 4.15 -28.74
C THR A 208 -12.18 5.48 -28.32
N GLU A 209 -12.75 6.57 -28.83
CA GLU A 209 -12.39 7.92 -28.37
C GLU A 209 -12.63 8.08 -26.87
N PHE A 210 -13.66 7.45 -26.34
CA PHE A 210 -13.95 7.48 -24.91
C PHE A 210 -12.85 6.81 -24.08
N ASP A 211 -12.28 5.68 -24.54
CA ASP A 211 -11.14 5.05 -23.88
C ASP A 211 -9.93 5.99 -23.86
N LEU A 212 -9.68 6.65 -25.01
CA LEU A 212 -8.58 7.60 -25.14
C LEU A 212 -8.71 8.77 -24.18
N ASP A 213 -9.88 9.42 -24.17
CA ASP A 213 -10.15 10.58 -23.31
C ASP A 213 -9.94 10.22 -21.84
N LYS A 214 -10.48 9.08 -21.42
CA LYS A 214 -10.34 8.58 -20.05
C LYS A 214 -8.88 8.33 -19.65
N ILE A 215 -8.12 7.64 -20.49
CA ILE A 215 -6.70 7.36 -20.26
C ILE A 215 -5.90 8.67 -20.23
N SER A 216 -6.16 9.57 -21.17
CA SER A 216 -5.51 10.88 -21.27
C SER A 216 -5.75 11.73 -20.03
N GLN A 217 -6.99 11.77 -19.54
CA GLN A 217 -7.36 12.51 -18.33
C GLN A 217 -6.62 11.97 -17.09
N GLU A 218 -6.61 10.64 -16.89
CA GLU A 218 -5.95 10.04 -15.74
C GLU A 218 -4.42 10.24 -15.77
N TYR A 219 -3.80 10.11 -16.93
CA TYR A 219 -2.37 10.42 -17.06
C TYR A 219 -2.07 11.90 -16.86
N THR A 220 -2.93 12.80 -17.33
CA THR A 220 -2.79 14.24 -17.09
C THR A 220 -2.81 14.57 -15.60
N LYS A 221 -3.74 14.01 -14.84
CA LYS A 221 -3.79 14.14 -13.37
C LYS A 221 -2.51 13.59 -12.72
N THR A 222 -2.07 12.41 -13.17
CA THR A 222 -0.86 11.76 -12.62
C THR A 222 0.38 12.61 -12.85
N PHE A 223 0.58 13.13 -14.07
CA PHE A 223 1.70 14.03 -14.35
C PHE A 223 1.60 15.36 -13.58
N ALA A 224 0.38 15.89 -13.40
CA ALA A 224 0.15 17.07 -12.59
C ALA A 224 0.64 16.86 -11.14
N THR A 225 0.28 15.74 -10.52
CA THR A 225 0.75 15.38 -9.17
C THR A 225 2.27 15.16 -9.11
N ILE A 226 2.84 14.47 -10.10
CA ILE A 226 4.31 14.29 -10.17
C ILE A 226 5.02 15.64 -10.27
N PHE A 227 4.47 16.56 -11.04
CA PHE A 227 5.06 17.89 -11.24
C PHE A 227 4.91 18.81 -10.02
N GLU A 228 3.84 18.63 -9.24
CA GLU A 228 3.67 19.32 -7.95
C GLU A 228 4.78 18.94 -6.96
N ASP A 229 5.13 17.66 -6.88
CA ASP A 229 6.25 17.22 -6.02
C ASP A 229 7.62 17.73 -6.48
N LEU A 230 7.78 17.96 -7.78
CA LEU A 230 9.05 18.45 -8.35
C LEU A 230 9.16 19.97 -8.35
N GLY A 231 8.17 20.69 -7.83
CA GLY A 231 8.18 22.15 -7.78
C GLY A 231 6.85 22.75 -7.37
N GLU A 232 6.42 23.82 -8.04
CA GLU A 232 5.13 24.46 -7.78
C GLU A 232 3.96 23.67 -8.36
N ALA A 233 2.79 23.82 -7.75
CA ALA A 233 1.55 23.21 -8.23
C ALA A 233 1.28 23.56 -9.70
N PRO A 234 0.85 22.59 -10.52
CA PRO A 234 0.62 22.81 -11.94
C PRO A 234 -0.52 23.80 -12.17
N THR A 235 -0.29 24.73 -13.09
CA THR A 235 -1.33 25.69 -13.49
C THR A 235 -2.35 25.05 -14.44
N GLY A 236 -3.54 25.66 -14.59
CA GLY A 236 -4.53 25.23 -15.56
C GLY A 236 -3.99 25.16 -17.00
N ARG A 237 -3.06 26.07 -17.37
CA ARG A 237 -2.40 26.02 -18.69
C ARG A 237 -1.47 24.81 -18.83
N MET A 238 -0.80 24.41 -17.75
CA MET A 238 0.07 23.23 -17.76
C MET A 238 -0.76 21.96 -17.96
N THR A 239 -1.87 21.80 -17.26
CA THR A 239 -2.78 20.66 -17.43
C THR A 239 -3.41 20.63 -18.83
N THR A 240 -3.74 21.78 -19.42
CA THR A 240 -4.23 21.88 -20.79
C THR A 240 -3.20 21.36 -21.80
N ILE A 241 -1.95 21.86 -21.72
CA ILE A 241 -0.87 21.40 -22.62
C ILE A 241 -0.65 19.88 -22.46
N LEU A 242 -0.52 19.40 -21.21
CA LEU A 242 -0.32 17.99 -20.92
C LEU A 242 -1.44 17.13 -21.51
N GLY A 243 -2.71 17.51 -21.32
CA GLY A 243 -3.85 16.76 -21.83
C GLY A 243 -3.81 16.58 -23.34
N HIS A 244 -3.63 17.65 -24.11
CA HIS A 244 -3.55 17.57 -25.57
C HIS A 244 -2.31 16.79 -26.06
N CYS A 245 -1.14 17.04 -25.46
CA CYS A 245 0.08 16.30 -25.84
C CYS A 245 -0.04 14.80 -25.53
N ILE A 246 -0.56 14.44 -24.36
CA ILE A 246 -0.78 13.05 -23.95
C ILE A 246 -1.75 12.35 -24.92
N THR A 247 -2.85 13.03 -25.30
CA THR A 247 -3.81 12.51 -26.30
C THR A 247 -3.12 12.14 -27.61
N VAL A 248 -2.30 13.02 -28.16
CA VAL A 248 -1.57 12.77 -29.41
C VAL A 248 -0.57 11.63 -29.26
N ILE A 249 0.17 11.57 -28.13
CA ILE A 249 1.15 10.49 -27.89
C ILE A 249 0.46 9.14 -27.75
N LEU A 250 -0.70 9.07 -27.11
CA LEU A 250 -1.49 7.83 -26.97
C LEU A 250 -1.97 7.27 -28.32
N ARG A 251 -2.16 8.14 -29.34
CA ARG A 251 -2.49 7.70 -30.70
C ARG A 251 -1.26 7.27 -31.51
N LYS A 252 -0.09 7.77 -31.14
CA LYS A 252 1.16 7.46 -31.83
C LYS A 252 1.56 6.00 -31.53
N GLN A 253 1.83 5.20 -32.58
CA GLN A 253 2.10 3.76 -32.47
C GLN A 253 3.26 3.41 -31.52
N ASP A 254 4.28 4.27 -31.46
CA ASP A 254 5.49 4.13 -30.65
C ASP A 254 5.66 5.29 -29.64
N GLY A 255 4.54 5.92 -29.28
CA GLY A 255 4.52 7.05 -28.36
C GLY A 255 5.14 6.72 -27.01
N ASN A 256 5.92 7.64 -26.46
CA ASN A 256 6.58 7.48 -25.17
C ASN A 256 6.85 8.82 -24.49
N ILE A 257 7.37 8.79 -23.25
CA ILE A 257 7.60 9.99 -22.46
C ILE A 257 8.59 10.99 -23.09
N ARG A 258 9.48 10.55 -23.97
CA ARG A 258 10.37 11.46 -24.69
C ARG A 258 9.64 12.29 -25.75
N ASP A 259 8.54 11.76 -26.30
CA ASP A 259 7.68 12.56 -27.18
C ASP A 259 7.02 13.70 -26.40
N LEU A 260 6.63 13.45 -25.13
CA LEU A 260 6.12 14.51 -24.27
C LEU A 260 7.18 15.60 -24.02
N LEU A 261 8.44 15.21 -23.79
CA LEU A 261 9.55 16.16 -23.69
C LEU A 261 9.77 16.93 -25.00
N ARG A 262 9.75 16.23 -26.15
CA ARG A 262 9.93 16.84 -27.48
C ARG A 262 8.88 17.89 -27.80
N PHE A 263 7.63 17.69 -27.40
CA PHE A 263 6.58 18.71 -27.54
C PHE A 263 6.98 20.05 -26.94
N MET A 264 7.76 20.04 -25.87
CA MET A 264 8.20 21.26 -25.18
C MET A 264 9.39 21.96 -25.83
N THR A 265 9.98 21.38 -26.88
CA THR A 265 11.15 21.91 -27.62
C THR A 265 10.74 22.52 -28.96
N GLU A 266 11.68 23.12 -29.68
CA GLU A 266 11.47 23.61 -31.03
C GLU A 266 11.50 22.47 -32.08
N TYR A 267 11.95 21.26 -31.74
CA TYR A 267 12.07 20.09 -32.59
C TYR A 267 10.85 19.16 -32.52
N ASN A 268 9.66 19.74 -32.72
CA ASN A 268 8.39 19.04 -32.50
C ASN A 268 7.44 19.10 -33.71
N THR A 269 7.93 19.50 -34.90
CA THR A 269 7.08 19.74 -36.08
C THR A 269 6.22 18.53 -36.44
N ASP A 270 6.80 17.32 -36.42
CA ASP A 270 6.10 16.06 -36.67
C ASP A 270 4.99 15.79 -35.66
N LEU A 271 5.23 16.07 -34.39
CA LEU A 271 4.25 15.89 -33.31
C LEU A 271 3.11 16.92 -33.38
N ILE A 272 3.44 18.17 -33.73
CA ILE A 272 2.45 19.23 -33.98
C ILE A 272 1.58 18.85 -35.18
N GLU A 273 2.19 18.35 -36.27
CA GLU A 273 1.44 17.90 -37.45
C GLU A 273 0.46 16.77 -37.10
N LEU A 274 0.87 15.80 -36.23
CA LEU A 274 -0.04 14.78 -35.73
C LEU A 274 -1.18 15.41 -34.91
N GLY A 275 -0.87 16.35 -34.03
CA GLY A 275 -1.86 17.07 -33.24
C GLY A 275 -2.87 17.85 -34.06
N THR A 276 -2.41 18.55 -35.15
CA THR A 276 -3.33 19.29 -36.03
C THR A 276 -4.26 18.40 -36.85
N LYS A 277 -3.91 17.12 -37.00
CA LYS A 277 -4.70 16.09 -37.68
C LYS A 277 -5.47 15.18 -36.72
N ASP A 278 -5.49 15.50 -35.42
CA ASP A 278 -6.17 14.67 -34.43
C ASP A 278 -7.67 14.58 -34.73
N ASN A 279 -8.27 13.41 -34.48
CA ASN A 279 -9.70 13.19 -34.67
C ASN A 279 -10.57 14.00 -33.68
N ASN A 280 -10.02 14.32 -32.52
CA ASN A 280 -10.69 15.21 -31.56
C ASN A 280 -10.49 16.65 -32.02
N GLN A 281 -11.59 17.31 -32.43
CA GLN A 281 -11.56 18.66 -32.98
C GLN A 281 -10.94 19.67 -32.01
N THR A 282 -11.21 19.55 -30.70
CA THR A 282 -10.64 20.45 -29.68
C THR A 282 -9.10 20.33 -29.64
N THR A 283 -8.58 19.11 -29.71
CA THR A 283 -7.14 18.86 -29.77
C THR A 283 -6.54 19.40 -31.07
N ALA A 284 -7.19 19.16 -32.21
CA ALA A 284 -6.74 19.68 -33.49
C ALA A 284 -6.70 21.21 -33.52
N ASP A 285 -7.73 21.87 -33.01
CA ASP A 285 -7.80 23.34 -32.95
C ASP A 285 -6.79 23.94 -31.98
N PHE A 286 -6.52 23.27 -30.86
CA PHE A 286 -5.49 23.67 -29.92
C PHE A 286 -4.09 23.69 -30.60
N PHE A 287 -3.72 22.65 -31.33
CA PHE A 287 -2.45 22.60 -32.03
C PHE A 287 -2.35 23.56 -33.21
N LYS A 288 -3.47 23.84 -33.91
CA LYS A 288 -3.50 24.80 -35.02
C LYS A 288 -3.36 26.26 -34.55
N ASN A 289 -4.02 26.61 -33.45
CA ASN A 289 -4.26 28.00 -33.12
C ASN A 289 -3.57 28.48 -31.83
N GLU A 290 -3.30 27.57 -30.87
CA GLU A 290 -2.91 27.95 -29.52
C GLU A 290 -1.54 27.44 -29.10
N PHE A 291 -1.19 26.20 -29.42
CA PHE A 291 0.00 25.54 -28.87
C PHE A 291 1.31 26.33 -29.08
N GLN A 292 1.45 27.03 -30.19
CA GLN A 292 2.63 27.83 -30.51
C GLN A 292 2.56 29.28 -30.03
N ASN A 293 1.47 29.66 -29.35
CA ASN A 293 1.33 31.01 -28.83
C ASN A 293 2.38 31.29 -27.74
N GLU A 294 2.99 32.47 -27.78
CA GLU A 294 3.99 32.91 -26.81
C GLU A 294 3.48 32.84 -25.35
N THR A 295 2.17 32.94 -25.13
CA THR A 295 1.57 32.78 -23.78
C THR A 295 1.83 31.42 -23.14
N TYR A 296 2.08 30.37 -23.94
CA TYR A 296 2.40 29.03 -23.46
C TYR A 296 3.91 28.74 -23.31
N LYS A 297 4.77 29.63 -23.79
CA LYS A 297 6.22 29.43 -23.79
C LYS A 297 6.79 29.16 -22.40
N HIS A 298 6.41 29.98 -21.43
CA HIS A 298 6.86 29.81 -20.04
C HIS A 298 6.34 28.50 -19.44
N THR A 299 5.08 28.14 -19.72
CA THR A 299 4.48 26.90 -19.24
C THR A 299 5.18 25.68 -19.86
N LYS A 300 5.49 25.70 -21.16
CA LYS A 300 6.25 24.64 -21.82
C LYS A 300 7.64 24.46 -21.20
N ASN A 301 8.35 25.56 -20.91
CA ASN A 301 9.65 25.47 -20.24
C ASN A 301 9.51 24.81 -18.85
N GLY A 302 8.50 25.16 -18.07
CA GLY A 302 8.26 24.53 -16.76
C GLY A 302 7.95 23.04 -16.85
N ILE A 303 7.24 22.58 -17.88
CA ILE A 303 7.03 21.14 -18.16
C ILE A 303 8.35 20.48 -18.59
N TYR A 304 9.11 21.14 -19.48
CA TYR A 304 10.39 20.66 -19.98
C TYR A 304 11.37 20.39 -18.83
N ASP A 305 11.56 21.37 -17.94
CA ASP A 305 12.51 21.28 -16.85
C ASP A 305 12.19 20.11 -15.91
N ARG A 306 10.91 19.87 -15.58
CA ARG A 306 10.46 18.76 -14.75
C ARG A 306 10.67 17.40 -15.43
N LEU A 307 10.33 17.29 -16.70
CA LEU A 307 10.55 16.07 -17.47
C LEU A 307 12.04 15.79 -17.66
N GLN A 308 12.85 16.81 -17.91
CA GLN A 308 14.31 16.68 -17.97
C GLN A 308 14.90 16.21 -16.65
N GLY A 309 14.40 16.72 -15.51
CA GLY A 309 14.81 16.28 -14.19
C GLY A 309 14.64 14.76 -14.02
N LEU A 310 13.47 14.24 -14.39
CA LEU A 310 13.18 12.79 -14.33
C LEU A 310 14.00 12.00 -15.35
N LEU A 311 14.04 12.43 -16.62
CA LEU A 311 14.68 11.70 -17.70
C LEU A 311 16.22 11.76 -17.66
N LYS A 312 16.81 12.70 -16.91
CA LYS A 312 18.24 12.71 -16.59
C LYS A 312 18.63 11.47 -15.77
N ASN A 313 17.71 10.92 -14.98
CA ASN A 313 17.94 9.66 -14.31
C ASN A 313 17.87 8.51 -15.34
N GLN A 314 19.01 7.84 -15.56
CA GLN A 314 19.14 6.78 -16.58
C GLN A 314 18.22 5.58 -16.31
N ILE A 315 17.89 5.31 -15.05
CA ILE A 315 17.00 4.22 -14.66
C ILE A 315 15.56 4.58 -15.07
N PHE A 316 15.09 5.78 -14.69
CA PHE A 316 13.76 6.23 -15.08
C PHE A 316 13.59 6.29 -16.60
N ALA A 317 14.55 6.89 -17.30
CA ALA A 317 14.56 6.94 -18.76
C ALA A 317 14.56 5.54 -19.38
N GLY A 318 15.38 4.61 -18.87
CA GLY A 318 15.46 3.23 -19.38
C GLY A 318 14.16 2.46 -19.21
N ILE A 319 13.46 2.62 -18.08
CA ILE A 319 12.19 1.91 -17.81
C ILE A 319 11.02 2.50 -18.59
N THR A 320 10.98 3.82 -18.78
CA THR A 320 9.80 4.50 -19.34
C THR A 320 9.88 4.74 -20.85
N THR A 321 11.04 4.48 -21.48
CA THR A 321 11.27 4.76 -22.91
C THR A 321 11.43 3.46 -23.70
N GLY A 322 10.73 3.34 -24.81
CA GLY A 322 10.77 2.17 -25.71
C GLY A 322 9.46 1.39 -25.70
N LYS A 323 9.46 0.24 -26.35
CA LYS A 323 8.32 -0.68 -26.35
C LYS A 323 8.31 -1.49 -25.07
N SER A 324 7.18 -1.54 -24.38
CA SER A 324 7.08 -2.28 -23.12
C SER A 324 7.43 -3.76 -23.27
N THR A 325 8.34 -4.22 -22.41
CA THR A 325 8.58 -5.65 -22.18
C THR A 325 7.59 -6.21 -21.15
N ILE A 326 7.04 -5.34 -20.31
CA ILE A 326 6.01 -5.68 -19.31
C ILE A 326 4.77 -4.83 -19.54
N LYS A 327 3.66 -5.51 -19.87
CA LYS A 327 2.32 -4.91 -19.97
C LYS A 327 1.61 -5.07 -18.63
N VAL A 328 1.77 -4.10 -17.74
CA VAL A 328 1.21 -4.12 -16.38
C VAL A 328 -0.31 -4.33 -16.39
N ALA A 329 -1.04 -3.59 -17.24
CA ALA A 329 -2.49 -3.71 -17.35
C ALA A 329 -2.94 -5.12 -17.76
N ASN A 330 -2.27 -5.73 -18.74
CA ASN A 330 -2.56 -7.11 -19.15
C ASN A 330 -2.21 -8.11 -18.05
N SER A 331 -1.06 -7.95 -17.41
CA SER A 331 -0.58 -8.83 -16.34
C SER A 331 -1.55 -8.85 -15.15
N ILE A 332 -2.10 -7.70 -14.77
CA ILE A 332 -3.12 -7.59 -13.72
C ILE A 332 -4.37 -8.39 -14.09
N ASN A 333 -4.81 -8.35 -15.35
CA ASN A 333 -5.99 -9.08 -15.80
C ASN A 333 -5.72 -10.59 -16.03
N GLN A 334 -4.44 -11.02 -16.04
CA GLN A 334 -3.98 -12.40 -16.19
C GLN A 334 -3.57 -13.05 -14.86
N ASN A 335 -4.00 -12.53 -13.74
CA ASN A 335 -3.74 -13.10 -12.42
C ASN A 335 -2.23 -13.17 -12.08
N LYS A 336 -1.40 -12.25 -12.58
CA LYS A 336 0.03 -12.20 -12.29
C LYS A 336 0.33 -11.53 -10.94
N VAL A 337 1.53 -11.77 -10.43
CA VAL A 337 2.09 -11.20 -9.20
C VAL A 337 3.21 -10.24 -9.62
N LEU A 338 2.94 -8.94 -9.56
CA LEU A 338 3.89 -7.89 -9.93
C LEU A 338 4.50 -7.30 -8.67
N ILE A 339 5.81 -7.38 -8.53
CA ILE A 339 6.54 -6.84 -7.39
C ILE A 339 7.44 -5.71 -7.87
N PHE A 340 7.07 -4.47 -7.52
CA PHE A 340 7.84 -3.27 -7.81
C PHE A 340 8.75 -2.95 -6.61
N ASN A 341 10.02 -3.33 -6.74
CA ASN A 341 11.06 -2.92 -5.81
C ASN A 341 11.60 -1.54 -6.25
N LEU A 342 11.04 -0.50 -5.67
CA LEU A 342 11.37 0.89 -5.98
C LEU A 342 12.32 1.49 -4.93
N SER A 343 13.30 0.70 -4.47
CA SER A 343 14.25 1.09 -3.43
C SER A 343 14.89 2.44 -3.72
N ARG A 344 14.62 3.42 -2.85
CA ARG A 344 15.15 4.79 -2.97
C ARG A 344 16.66 4.87 -2.97
N GLY A 345 17.33 3.99 -2.22
CA GLY A 345 18.79 3.87 -2.22
C GLY A 345 19.36 3.49 -3.58
N GLY A 346 18.56 2.83 -4.43
CA GLY A 346 18.97 2.38 -5.76
C GLY A 346 18.59 3.32 -6.89
N ILE A 347 17.42 3.98 -6.82
CA ILE A 347 16.88 4.77 -7.94
C ILE A 347 16.65 6.25 -7.63
N GLY A 348 16.77 6.65 -6.37
CA GLY A 348 16.47 8.01 -5.90
C GLY A 348 14.99 8.20 -5.51
N THR A 349 14.75 9.15 -4.60
CA THR A 349 13.40 9.38 -4.03
C THR A 349 12.40 9.87 -5.06
N GLU A 350 12.75 10.91 -5.84
CA GLU A 350 11.87 11.50 -6.85
C GLU A 350 11.45 10.48 -7.92
N VAL A 351 12.40 9.67 -8.38
CA VAL A 351 12.15 8.62 -9.38
C VAL A 351 11.26 7.51 -8.80
N SER A 352 11.52 7.08 -7.55
CA SER A 352 10.70 6.10 -6.86
C SER A 352 9.24 6.57 -6.75
N GLN A 353 9.04 7.82 -6.34
CA GLN A 353 7.71 8.42 -6.19
C GLN A 353 7.00 8.59 -7.54
N ALA A 354 7.67 9.18 -8.53
CA ALA A 354 7.10 9.39 -9.85
C ALA A 354 6.70 8.06 -10.52
N PHE A 355 7.60 7.06 -10.47
CA PHE A 355 7.32 5.76 -11.08
C PHE A 355 6.21 5.01 -10.35
N GLY A 356 6.20 5.04 -9.01
CA GLY A 356 5.13 4.43 -8.22
C GLY A 356 3.75 5.03 -8.55
N ARG A 357 3.65 6.37 -8.70
CA ARG A 357 2.39 7.02 -9.12
C ARG A 357 1.95 6.62 -10.52
N LEU A 358 2.88 6.49 -11.46
CA LEU A 358 2.56 5.99 -12.81
C LEU A 358 1.98 4.57 -12.75
N ILE A 359 2.54 3.68 -11.93
CA ILE A 359 2.02 2.31 -11.76
C ILE A 359 0.63 2.32 -11.10
N ILE A 360 0.42 3.14 -10.07
CA ILE A 360 -0.89 3.28 -9.41
C ILE A 360 -1.95 3.76 -10.41
N SER A 361 -1.61 4.71 -11.28
CA SER A 361 -2.49 5.19 -12.35
C SER A 361 -2.83 4.07 -13.35
N ILE A 362 -1.85 3.24 -13.76
CA ILE A 362 -2.13 2.08 -14.62
C ILE A 362 -3.10 1.10 -13.94
N VAL A 363 -2.92 0.83 -12.64
CA VAL A 363 -3.84 -0.05 -11.89
C VAL A 363 -5.25 0.54 -11.85
N GLN A 364 -5.37 1.85 -11.60
CA GLN A 364 -6.65 2.57 -11.58
C GLN A 364 -7.35 2.47 -12.94
N ILE A 365 -6.68 2.84 -14.02
CA ILE A 365 -7.24 2.80 -15.38
C ILE A 365 -7.65 1.36 -15.74
N THR A 366 -6.80 0.37 -15.41
CA THR A 366 -7.13 -1.05 -15.62
C THR A 366 -8.42 -1.46 -14.89
N GLY A 367 -8.58 -1.00 -13.64
CA GLY A 367 -9.81 -1.21 -12.87
C GLY A 367 -11.02 -0.59 -13.54
N LEU A 368 -10.92 0.67 -13.92
CA LEU A 368 -12.02 1.41 -14.59
C LEU A 368 -12.44 0.81 -15.93
N GLN A 369 -11.49 0.22 -16.69
CA GLN A 369 -11.81 -0.49 -17.94
C GLN A 369 -12.63 -1.77 -17.75
N ARG A 370 -12.78 -2.26 -16.51
CA ARG A 370 -13.65 -3.41 -16.19
C ARG A 370 -15.13 -3.06 -16.12
N ASP A 371 -15.51 -1.81 -16.39
CA ASP A 371 -16.90 -1.37 -16.35
C ASP A 371 -17.77 -2.19 -17.31
N GLY A 372 -17.28 -2.49 -18.52
CA GLY A 372 -17.96 -3.35 -19.49
C GLY A 372 -17.97 -4.84 -19.16
N ILE A 373 -17.34 -5.29 -18.05
CA ILE A 373 -17.29 -6.71 -17.65
C ILE A 373 -18.33 -6.96 -16.55
N LYS A 374 -19.12 -8.03 -16.69
CA LYS A 374 -20.08 -8.44 -15.65
C LYS A 374 -19.36 -8.60 -14.29
N PRO A 375 -19.94 -8.14 -13.17
CA PRO A 375 -19.28 -8.12 -11.86
C PRO A 375 -18.69 -9.47 -11.42
N GLU A 376 -19.37 -10.58 -11.71
CA GLU A 376 -18.91 -11.94 -11.38
C GLU A 376 -17.63 -12.32 -12.13
N ASN A 377 -17.45 -11.86 -13.37
CA ASN A 377 -16.33 -12.19 -14.25
C ASN A 377 -15.13 -11.20 -14.13
N ARG A 378 -15.25 -10.13 -13.34
CA ARG A 378 -14.16 -9.19 -13.14
C ARG A 378 -12.98 -9.85 -12.44
N PRO A 379 -11.75 -9.75 -12.98
CA PRO A 379 -10.56 -10.24 -12.28
C PRO A 379 -10.39 -9.52 -10.95
N THR A 380 -9.94 -10.23 -9.92
CA THR A 380 -9.64 -9.63 -8.62
C THR A 380 -8.19 -9.14 -8.61
N THR A 381 -7.95 -7.93 -8.12
CA THR A 381 -6.63 -7.34 -7.97
C THR A 381 -6.45 -6.82 -6.57
N HIS A 382 -5.34 -7.18 -5.92
CA HIS A 382 -4.90 -6.60 -4.65
C HIS A 382 -3.66 -5.73 -4.89
N LEU A 383 -3.80 -4.44 -4.63
CA LEU A 383 -2.72 -3.46 -4.68
C LEU A 383 -2.21 -3.20 -3.26
N PHE A 384 -0.96 -3.53 -2.99
CA PHE A 384 -0.27 -3.27 -1.73
C PHE A 384 0.71 -2.12 -1.92
N ILE A 385 0.63 -1.12 -1.06
CA ILE A 385 1.54 0.03 -1.07
C ILE A 385 2.11 0.20 0.33
N ASP A 386 3.41 -0.08 0.46
CA ASP A 386 4.13 0.21 1.69
C ASP A 386 4.60 1.67 1.69
N GLU A 387 4.64 2.30 2.87
CA GLU A 387 4.95 3.73 3.04
C GLU A 387 4.16 4.60 2.04
N PHE A 388 2.84 4.36 1.98
CA PHE A 388 1.96 4.93 0.94
C PHE A 388 1.90 6.46 0.93
N GLN A 389 2.28 7.14 2.03
CA GLN A 389 2.37 8.59 2.08
C GLN A 389 3.31 9.16 1.01
N ASN A 390 4.24 8.34 0.50
CA ASN A 390 5.14 8.73 -0.59
C ASN A 390 4.45 8.82 -1.96
N TYR A 391 3.27 8.25 -2.07
CA TYR A 391 2.52 8.11 -3.32
C TYR A 391 1.12 8.73 -3.26
N ILE A 392 0.80 9.41 -2.14
CA ILE A 392 -0.54 9.98 -1.95
C ILE A 392 -0.89 10.93 -3.10
N SER A 393 -2.09 10.83 -3.58
CA SER A 393 -2.61 11.58 -4.71
C SER A 393 -4.13 11.43 -4.77
N ASP A 394 -4.78 12.24 -5.57
CA ASP A 394 -6.22 12.08 -5.84
C ASP A 394 -6.54 10.72 -6.44
N THR A 395 -5.61 10.13 -7.21
CA THR A 395 -5.71 8.75 -7.73
C THR A 395 -5.96 7.73 -6.63
N ILE A 396 -5.24 7.79 -5.50
CA ILE A 396 -5.45 6.88 -4.37
C ILE A 396 -6.83 7.09 -3.74
N LYS A 397 -7.29 8.34 -3.60
CA LYS A 397 -8.63 8.65 -3.08
C LYS A 397 -9.71 8.06 -3.98
N GLU A 398 -9.60 8.26 -5.31
CA GLU A 398 -10.53 7.69 -6.29
C GLU A 398 -10.53 6.14 -6.26
N ILE A 399 -9.36 5.50 -6.09
CA ILE A 399 -9.26 4.04 -5.90
C ILE A 399 -10.06 3.59 -4.68
N LEU A 400 -9.88 4.26 -3.55
CA LEU A 400 -10.57 3.93 -2.29
C LEU A 400 -12.10 4.10 -2.40
N GLU A 401 -12.56 5.09 -3.14
CA GLU A 401 -13.98 5.43 -3.27
C GLU A 401 -14.70 4.57 -4.32
N GLU A 402 -14.04 4.28 -5.44
CA GLU A 402 -14.73 3.74 -6.62
C GLU A 402 -14.32 2.31 -7.01
N LEU A 403 -13.04 1.92 -6.84
CA LEU A 403 -12.54 0.73 -7.52
C LEU A 403 -12.93 -0.60 -6.89
N ARG A 404 -13.50 -0.58 -5.69
CA ARG A 404 -14.02 -1.80 -5.06
C ARG A 404 -15.06 -2.51 -5.93
N LYS A 405 -15.93 -1.76 -6.62
CA LYS A 405 -16.94 -2.33 -7.54
C LYS A 405 -16.31 -3.04 -8.73
N TYR A 406 -15.09 -2.66 -9.12
CA TYR A 406 -14.31 -3.28 -10.20
C TYR A 406 -13.34 -4.36 -9.72
N LYS A 407 -13.50 -4.83 -8.46
CA LYS A 407 -12.65 -5.83 -7.80
C LYS A 407 -11.16 -5.43 -7.73
N VAL A 408 -10.87 -4.16 -7.56
CA VAL A 408 -9.53 -3.67 -7.17
C VAL A 408 -9.59 -3.29 -5.70
N PHE A 409 -8.77 -3.93 -4.88
CA PHE A 409 -8.68 -3.73 -3.44
C PHE A 409 -7.30 -3.21 -3.10
N ILE A 410 -7.23 -2.11 -2.35
CA ILE A 410 -5.97 -1.51 -1.95
C ILE A 410 -5.69 -1.78 -0.47
N THR A 411 -4.44 -2.10 -0.17
CA THR A 411 -3.89 -2.17 1.18
C THR A 411 -2.82 -1.10 1.30
N LEU A 412 -3.08 -0.11 2.15
CA LEU A 412 -2.18 1.00 2.44
C LEU A 412 -1.45 0.74 3.76
N ALA A 413 -0.13 0.90 3.78
CA ALA A 413 0.66 0.73 4.99
C ALA A 413 1.58 1.92 5.24
N ASN A 414 1.69 2.37 6.51
CA ASN A 414 2.65 3.37 6.96
C ASN A 414 2.99 3.19 8.45
N GLN A 415 3.85 4.05 8.99
CA GLN A 415 4.28 3.93 10.38
C GLN A 415 3.27 4.52 11.37
N TYR A 416 2.62 5.62 11.04
CA TYR A 416 1.56 6.22 11.87
C TYR A 416 0.58 7.01 11.01
N ILE A 417 -0.67 7.09 11.47
CA ILE A 417 -1.71 7.84 10.78
C ILE A 417 -1.42 9.35 10.86
N GLY A 418 -1.55 10.04 9.73
CA GLY A 418 -1.24 11.46 9.61
C GLY A 418 0.22 11.76 9.24
N GLN A 419 1.06 10.73 9.04
CA GLN A 419 2.41 10.92 8.50
C GLN A 419 2.32 11.52 7.08
N ASP A 420 2.76 12.77 6.94
CA ASP A 420 2.73 13.53 5.68
C ASP A 420 1.34 13.61 5.02
N LEU A 421 0.26 13.50 5.82
CA LEU A 421 -1.13 13.50 5.37
C LEU A 421 -1.91 14.65 6.00
N ASN A 422 -2.75 15.30 5.22
CA ASN A 422 -3.70 16.27 5.75
C ASN A 422 -4.95 15.58 6.35
N THR A 423 -5.73 16.36 7.12
CA THR A 423 -6.91 15.85 7.82
C THR A 423 -7.96 15.20 6.90
N ASN A 424 -8.11 15.70 5.67
CA ASN A 424 -9.10 15.16 4.73
C ASN A 424 -8.63 13.81 4.15
N GLU A 425 -7.35 13.67 3.89
CA GLU A 425 -6.75 12.40 3.45
C GLU A 425 -6.89 11.32 4.52
N VAL A 426 -6.57 11.65 5.77
CA VAL A 426 -6.78 10.74 6.90
C VAL A 426 -8.25 10.30 7.00
N LYS A 427 -9.20 11.23 6.91
CA LYS A 427 -10.64 10.90 6.93
C LYS A 427 -11.06 10.02 5.75
N SER A 428 -10.57 10.31 4.55
CA SER A 428 -10.87 9.50 3.35
C SER A 428 -10.34 8.08 3.51
N ILE A 429 -9.10 7.91 3.97
CA ILE A 429 -8.49 6.59 4.20
C ILE A 429 -9.27 5.80 5.25
N LEU A 430 -9.51 6.39 6.43
CA LEU A 430 -10.21 5.70 7.52
C LEU A 430 -11.68 5.39 7.17
N GLY A 431 -12.35 6.28 6.44
CA GLY A 431 -13.74 6.09 6.03
C GLY A 431 -13.92 4.98 4.98
N ASN A 432 -12.98 4.85 4.06
CA ASN A 432 -13.07 3.91 2.94
C ASN A 432 -12.41 2.55 3.20
N THR A 433 -11.51 2.43 4.21
CA THR A 433 -10.90 1.15 4.58
C THR A 433 -11.76 0.43 5.63
N LYS A 434 -12.28 -0.74 5.26
CA LYS A 434 -13.10 -1.58 6.15
C LYS A 434 -12.27 -2.49 7.04
N ILE A 435 -11.05 -2.80 6.63
CA ILE A 435 -10.09 -3.54 7.44
C ILE A 435 -9.07 -2.53 7.97
N LYS A 436 -8.92 -2.48 9.27
CA LYS A 436 -7.91 -1.65 9.94
C LYS A 436 -7.05 -2.52 10.83
N ILE A 437 -5.74 -2.40 10.68
CA ILE A 437 -4.78 -3.19 11.45
C ILE A 437 -3.80 -2.24 12.11
N ILE A 438 -3.59 -2.40 13.41
CA ILE A 438 -2.59 -1.64 14.14
C ILE A 438 -1.70 -2.55 14.99
N GLY A 439 -0.39 -2.41 14.81
CA GLY A 439 0.61 -2.94 15.72
C GLY A 439 0.96 -1.94 16.82
N GLN A 440 1.93 -2.29 17.65
CA GLN A 440 2.46 -1.39 18.68
C GLN A 440 2.76 -0.01 18.09
N SER A 441 2.35 1.03 18.78
CA SER A 441 2.49 2.40 18.31
C SER A 441 2.59 3.40 19.46
N SER A 442 3.05 4.62 19.18
CA SER A 442 3.07 5.72 20.16
C SER A 442 1.65 6.09 20.61
N TYR A 443 1.51 6.67 21.80
CA TYR A 443 0.21 7.03 22.37
C TYR A 443 -0.61 7.96 21.45
N GLY A 444 0.00 8.96 20.82
CA GLY A 444 -0.70 9.89 19.91
C GLY A 444 -1.29 9.19 18.68
N ASN A 445 -0.56 8.28 18.06
CA ASN A 445 -1.08 7.45 16.96
C ASN A 445 -2.14 6.46 17.43
N SER A 446 -1.94 5.87 18.61
CA SER A 446 -2.87 4.92 19.23
C SER A 446 -4.24 5.54 19.49
N THR A 447 -4.30 6.81 19.94
CA THR A 447 -5.56 7.52 20.23
C THR A 447 -6.48 7.60 19.01
N ASN A 448 -5.96 7.95 17.84
CA ASN A 448 -6.75 8.05 16.62
C ASN A 448 -7.30 6.69 16.17
N MET A 449 -6.42 5.67 16.16
CA MET A 449 -6.82 4.32 15.75
C MET A 449 -7.71 3.64 16.78
N ALA A 450 -7.49 3.85 18.08
CA ALA A 450 -8.33 3.30 19.14
C ALA A 450 -9.79 3.77 19.03
N ARG A 451 -9.98 5.07 18.71
CA ARG A 451 -11.33 5.63 18.46
C ARG A 451 -12.01 4.93 17.28
N GLU A 452 -11.32 4.77 16.17
CA GLU A 452 -11.83 4.08 14.98
C GLU A 452 -12.16 2.61 15.25
N MET A 453 -11.31 1.94 16.01
CA MET A 453 -11.41 0.50 16.28
C MET A 453 -12.24 0.17 17.53
N GLN A 454 -12.73 1.19 18.24
CA GLN A 454 -13.53 1.07 19.47
C GLN A 454 -12.83 0.27 20.58
N ILE A 455 -11.53 0.55 20.77
CA ILE A 455 -10.69 0.00 21.84
C ILE A 455 -10.00 1.13 22.61
N LYS A 456 -9.29 0.82 23.68
CA LYS A 456 -8.54 1.82 24.47
C LYS A 456 -7.14 2.04 23.88
N PRO A 457 -6.61 3.30 23.89
CA PRO A 457 -5.26 3.58 23.39
C PRO A 457 -4.17 2.75 24.08
N GLU A 458 -4.32 2.49 25.38
CA GLU A 458 -3.39 1.70 26.19
C GLU A 458 -3.26 0.27 25.67
N GLN A 459 -4.34 -0.32 25.17
CA GLN A 459 -4.31 -1.66 24.59
C GLN A 459 -3.40 -1.74 23.35
N ILE A 460 -3.24 -0.64 22.62
CA ILE A 460 -2.34 -0.56 21.45
C ILE A 460 -0.90 -0.33 21.88
N THR A 461 -0.66 0.55 22.88
CA THR A 461 0.70 0.80 23.38
C THR A 461 1.31 -0.41 24.05
N ASP A 462 0.48 -1.25 24.67
CA ASP A 462 0.87 -2.46 25.41
C ASP A 462 1.06 -3.70 24.51
N LEU A 463 0.85 -3.56 23.20
CA LEU A 463 1.13 -4.65 22.27
C LEU A 463 2.62 -5.00 22.24
N ASN A 464 2.91 -6.29 22.24
CA ASN A 464 4.25 -6.78 21.96
C ASN A 464 4.54 -6.77 20.45
N ARG A 465 5.81 -6.85 20.09
CA ARG A 465 6.22 -7.03 18.69
C ARG A 465 5.53 -8.25 18.07
N GLY A 466 4.89 -8.06 16.93
CA GLY A 466 4.16 -9.10 16.23
C GLY A 466 2.73 -9.33 16.73
N GLU A 467 2.25 -8.53 17.69
CA GLU A 467 0.85 -8.50 18.09
C GLU A 467 0.13 -7.34 17.41
N PHE A 468 -1.12 -7.55 17.01
CA PHE A 468 -1.91 -6.58 16.26
C PHE A 468 -3.37 -6.60 16.73
N TYR A 469 -4.02 -5.43 16.73
CA TYR A 469 -5.46 -5.35 16.67
C TYR A 469 -5.92 -5.27 15.23
N ILE A 470 -6.93 -6.07 14.87
CA ILE A 470 -7.55 -6.10 13.54
C ILE A 470 -9.02 -5.79 13.70
N GLN A 471 -9.49 -4.72 13.06
CA GLN A 471 -10.91 -4.46 12.84
C GLN A 471 -11.30 -4.94 11.44
N TYR A 472 -12.38 -5.69 11.35
CA TYR A 472 -12.89 -6.26 10.10
C TYR A 472 -14.42 -6.34 10.10
N PRO A 473 -15.08 -6.37 8.92
CA PRO A 473 -16.51 -6.57 8.84
C PRO A 473 -16.86 -8.04 9.15
N ASN A 474 -17.58 -8.28 10.23
CA ASN A 474 -18.12 -9.60 10.54
C ASN A 474 -19.21 -9.96 9.52
N THR A 475 -18.96 -10.95 8.69
CA THR A 475 -19.87 -11.36 7.60
C THR A 475 -21.19 -11.96 8.05
N LYS A 476 -21.32 -12.32 9.33
CA LYS A 476 -22.54 -12.85 9.93
C LYS A 476 -23.45 -11.75 10.45
N THR A 477 -22.88 -10.80 11.18
CA THR A 477 -23.65 -9.73 11.83
C THR A 477 -23.72 -8.44 11.02
N GLY A 478 -22.86 -8.27 10.03
CA GLY A 478 -22.69 -7.04 9.27
C GLY A 478 -22.00 -5.91 10.04
N LYS A 479 -21.67 -6.12 11.32
CA LYS A 479 -21.01 -5.11 12.19
C LYS A 479 -19.50 -5.20 12.09
N GLN A 480 -18.82 -4.11 12.41
CA GLN A 480 -17.37 -4.11 12.59
C GLN A 480 -17.02 -4.88 13.88
N GLN A 481 -15.98 -5.69 13.79
CA GLN A 481 -15.48 -6.52 14.89
C GLN A 481 -13.99 -6.26 15.05
N THR A 482 -13.54 -6.00 16.28
CA THR A 482 -12.12 -5.83 16.60
C THR A 482 -11.63 -7.03 17.40
N ILE A 483 -10.51 -7.62 16.99
CA ILE A 483 -9.86 -8.74 17.67
C ILE A 483 -8.37 -8.49 17.81
N LYS A 484 -7.73 -9.08 18.83
CA LYS A 484 -6.28 -9.13 18.96
C LYS A 484 -5.75 -10.41 18.34
N ILE A 485 -4.68 -10.31 17.53
CA ILE A 485 -3.97 -11.47 16.99
C ILE A 485 -2.48 -11.39 17.26
N LYS A 486 -1.82 -12.53 17.28
CA LYS A 486 -0.36 -12.66 17.13
C LYS A 486 -0.08 -13.07 15.69
N GLY A 487 0.69 -12.26 14.95
CA GLY A 487 1.06 -12.53 13.56
C GLY A 487 1.73 -13.89 13.40
N THR A 488 1.56 -14.49 12.23
CA THR A 488 2.15 -15.80 11.95
C THR A 488 3.67 -15.72 11.81
N THR A 489 4.36 -16.72 12.31
CA THR A 489 5.81 -16.92 12.11
C THR A 489 6.12 -17.90 10.96
N LYS A 490 5.09 -18.41 10.29
CA LYS A 490 5.19 -19.40 9.20
C LYS A 490 6.09 -18.96 8.04
N TYR A 491 6.13 -17.65 7.78
CA TYR A 491 6.80 -17.08 6.61
C TYR A 491 8.08 -16.31 6.98
N LEU A 492 8.68 -16.60 8.13
CA LEU A 492 9.98 -16.01 8.49
C LEU A 492 11.07 -16.48 7.53
N ASP A 493 12.01 -15.59 7.22
CA ASP A 493 13.04 -15.80 6.22
C ASP A 493 13.89 -17.06 6.46
N ASP A 494 14.25 -17.33 7.70
CA ASP A 494 15.07 -18.50 8.09
C ASP A 494 14.45 -19.85 7.67
N THR A 495 13.11 -19.89 7.56
CA THR A 495 12.38 -21.14 7.27
C THR A 495 11.72 -21.14 5.91
N PHE A 496 11.42 -19.96 5.35
CA PHE A 496 10.59 -19.81 4.15
C PHE A 496 11.33 -19.18 2.97
N CYS A 497 12.58 -18.78 3.11
CA CYS A 497 13.41 -18.28 2.02
C CYS A 497 13.99 -19.42 1.18
N MET A 498 14.02 -19.26 -0.14
CA MET A 498 14.67 -20.19 -1.06
C MET A 498 16.20 -20.09 -0.96
N THR A 499 16.89 -21.12 -1.42
CA THR A 499 18.38 -21.12 -1.48
C THR A 499 18.87 -20.08 -2.50
N ASN A 500 20.12 -19.63 -2.34
CA ASN A 500 20.74 -18.70 -3.28
C ASN A 500 20.80 -19.28 -4.71
N THR A 501 20.99 -20.58 -4.85
CA THR A 501 20.99 -21.26 -6.17
C THR A 501 19.64 -21.15 -6.84
N ALA A 502 18.56 -21.52 -6.13
CA ALA A 502 17.18 -21.41 -6.65
C ALA A 502 16.81 -19.95 -6.97
N TYR A 503 17.20 -19.01 -6.11
CA TYR A 503 16.99 -17.60 -6.37
C TYR A 503 17.70 -17.10 -7.64
N ASN A 504 18.96 -17.50 -7.85
CA ASN A 504 19.70 -17.12 -9.05
C ASN A 504 19.08 -17.70 -10.33
N GLN A 505 18.54 -18.92 -10.28
CA GLN A 505 17.79 -19.49 -11.39
C GLN A 505 16.52 -18.68 -11.69
N LEU A 506 15.73 -18.37 -10.66
CA LEU A 506 14.55 -17.51 -10.79
C LEU A 506 14.91 -16.13 -11.35
N LYS A 507 15.97 -15.50 -10.82
CA LYS A 507 16.46 -14.20 -11.27
C LYS A 507 16.80 -14.23 -12.75
N ASN A 508 17.57 -15.23 -13.22
CA ASN A 508 17.95 -15.36 -14.62
C ASN A 508 16.73 -15.53 -15.53
N ALA A 509 15.76 -16.36 -15.12
CA ALA A 509 14.52 -16.54 -15.86
C ALA A 509 13.70 -15.23 -15.97
N GLN A 510 13.67 -14.41 -14.90
CA GLN A 510 13.02 -13.09 -14.93
C GLN A 510 13.74 -12.13 -15.89
N ILE A 511 15.06 -12.11 -15.86
CA ILE A 511 15.88 -11.28 -16.75
C ILE A 511 15.66 -11.68 -18.22
N GLU A 512 15.77 -12.95 -18.53
CA GLU A 512 15.58 -13.46 -19.91
C GLU A 512 14.18 -13.13 -20.47
N ARG A 513 13.15 -13.19 -19.61
CA ARG A 513 11.75 -13.01 -20.03
C ARG A 513 11.32 -11.56 -20.14
N PHE A 514 11.80 -10.69 -19.26
CA PHE A 514 11.24 -9.36 -19.07
C PHE A 514 12.22 -8.20 -19.23
N TYR A 515 13.53 -8.46 -19.32
CA TYR A 515 14.53 -7.41 -19.37
C TYR A 515 15.15 -7.33 -20.75
N THR A 516 15.58 -6.14 -21.13
CA THR A 516 16.26 -5.87 -22.40
C THR A 516 17.44 -4.94 -22.16
N GLU A 517 18.35 -4.84 -23.14
CA GLU A 517 19.48 -3.92 -23.05
C GLU A 517 19.02 -2.48 -22.79
N ARG A 518 19.69 -1.83 -21.87
CA ARG A 518 19.49 -0.39 -21.68
C ARG A 518 19.95 0.34 -22.92
N VAL A 519 19.04 1.06 -23.57
CA VAL A 519 19.37 1.88 -24.72
C VAL A 519 20.37 2.94 -24.27
N LYS A 520 21.61 2.85 -24.74
CA LYS A 520 22.60 3.93 -24.60
C LYS A 520 22.14 5.05 -25.52
N HIS A 521 21.45 6.03 -24.98
CA HIS A 521 21.15 7.23 -25.73
C HIS A 521 22.44 8.06 -25.85
N THR A 522 23.13 7.91 -26.96
CA THR A 522 24.05 8.94 -27.43
C THR A 522 23.18 10.13 -27.81
N ASP A 523 23.28 11.21 -27.04
CA ASP A 523 22.65 12.49 -27.36
C ASP A 523 23.18 13.03 -28.68
N ASN A 524 22.57 12.58 -29.79
CA ASN A 524 22.87 13.13 -31.13
C ASN A 524 22.05 14.39 -31.45
N THR A 525 21.46 15.05 -30.45
CA THR A 525 20.59 16.23 -30.68
C THR A 525 20.97 17.45 -29.84
N THR A 526 22.24 17.66 -29.50
CA THR A 526 22.67 18.94 -28.96
C THR A 526 24.04 19.35 -29.48
N LYS A 527 24.10 19.78 -30.75
CA LYS A 527 25.00 20.88 -31.06
C LYS A 527 24.17 22.16 -30.98
N PRO A 528 24.46 23.08 -30.05
CA PRO A 528 23.89 24.41 -30.13
C PRO A 528 24.32 25.04 -31.47
N PRO A 529 23.46 25.85 -32.12
CA PRO A 529 23.84 26.53 -33.34
C PRO A 529 25.10 27.36 -33.07
N GLN A 530 26.15 27.10 -33.87
CA GLN A 530 27.34 27.96 -33.86
C GLN A 530 26.88 29.35 -34.30
N ASN A 531 26.83 30.29 -33.35
CA ASN A 531 26.70 31.71 -33.68
C ASN A 531 27.84 32.09 -34.61
N GLU A 532 27.52 32.42 -35.85
CA GLU A 532 28.41 33.15 -36.73
C GLU A 532 28.87 34.42 -36.00
N GLN A 533 30.16 34.49 -35.77
CA GLN A 533 30.81 35.64 -35.21
C GLN A 533 30.64 36.83 -36.15
N LYS A 534 29.76 37.75 -35.81
CA LYS A 534 29.81 39.12 -36.31
C LYS A 534 31.02 39.82 -35.68
N ALA A 535 31.90 40.35 -36.52
CA ALA A 535 33.11 41.04 -36.20
C ALA A 535 32.90 42.19 -35.15
N PRO A 536 33.92 42.49 -34.34
CA PRO A 536 33.79 43.47 -33.25
C PRO A 536 33.76 44.89 -33.78
N ARG A 537 32.74 45.66 -33.44
CA ARG A 537 32.76 47.14 -33.49
C ARG A 537 33.68 47.66 -32.41
N LYS A 538 34.69 48.38 -32.82
CA LYS A 538 35.53 49.24 -31.94
C LYS A 538 34.67 50.41 -31.46
N ASP A 539 34.51 50.53 -30.17
CA ASP A 539 34.15 51.79 -29.52
C ASP A 539 35.10 52.05 -28.38
N ASN A 540 35.76 53.17 -28.50
CA ASN A 540 36.59 53.83 -27.49
C ASN A 540 35.70 54.31 -26.34
N PHE A 541 36.02 53.97 -25.10
CA PHE A 541 35.80 54.89 -24.02
C PHE A 541 36.79 54.70 -22.86
N SER A 542 37.21 55.81 -22.41
CA SER A 542 38.28 56.21 -21.52
C SER A 542 38.20 55.63 -20.09
N LYS A 543 39.41 55.52 -19.55
CA LYS A 543 39.75 55.22 -18.16
C LYS A 543 39.17 56.24 -17.18
N SER A 544 38.65 55.79 -16.05
CA SER A 544 38.75 56.50 -14.77
C SER A 544 38.97 55.49 -13.63
N LYS A 545 39.98 55.86 -12.80
CA LYS A 545 40.49 55.06 -11.69
C LYS A 545 39.60 55.12 -10.45
N PRO A 546 39.78 54.22 -9.48
CA PRO A 546 38.93 54.04 -8.32
C PRO A 546 39.32 54.94 -7.16
N LYS A 547 38.38 55.28 -6.30
CA LYS A 547 38.64 55.86 -4.96
C LYS A 547 38.30 54.85 -3.87
N HIS A 548 39.22 54.88 -2.93
CA HIS A 548 39.32 54.15 -1.67
C HIS A 548 38.23 54.47 -0.64
N GLN A 549 38.20 53.59 0.35
CA GLN A 549 37.83 53.73 1.78
C GLN A 549 36.37 53.43 2.10
N GLU A 550 36.02 52.68 3.18
CA GLU A 550 36.65 52.54 4.51
C GLU A 550 36.16 51.26 5.21
N LYS A 551 37.00 50.78 6.14
CA LYS A 551 36.74 49.70 7.12
C LYS A 551 35.96 50.24 8.33
N SER A 552 35.13 49.45 8.96
CA SER A 552 35.11 49.11 10.41
C SER A 552 33.74 48.67 10.89
N PRO A 553 33.60 48.12 12.08
CA PRO A 553 34.31 46.99 12.69
C PRO A 553 33.35 45.85 13.22
N ILE A 554 33.99 44.82 13.63
CA ILE A 554 33.51 43.66 14.40
C ILE A 554 32.83 44.12 15.71
N LEU A 555 31.72 43.46 16.05
CA LEU A 555 31.26 43.38 17.44
C LEU A 555 30.86 41.91 17.71
N ASP A 556 31.72 41.26 18.47
CA ASP A 556 31.42 40.06 19.25
C ASP A 556 30.37 40.43 20.31
N LEU A 557 29.44 39.53 20.55
CA LEU A 557 28.81 39.34 21.86
C LEU A 557 28.31 37.92 21.99
N ASP A 558 28.98 37.18 22.86
CA ASP A 558 28.51 35.99 23.58
C ASP A 558 27.19 36.30 24.32
N VAL A 559 26.26 35.39 24.32
CA VAL A 559 25.69 34.63 25.45
C VAL A 559 24.82 33.47 24.88
#